data_83cf35af9cf55eecc0e501c42342e9d3
#
_entry.id   83cf35af9cf55eecc0e501c42342e9d3
#
_cell.length_a   1.000
_cell.length_b   1.000
_cell.length_c   1.000
_cell.angle_alpha   90.00
_cell.angle_beta   90.00
_cell.angle_gamma   90.00
#
_symmetry.space_group_name_H-M   'P 1'
#
loop_
_entity.id
_entity.type
_entity.pdbx_description
1 polymer ?
#
loop_
_entity_poly.entity_id
_entity_poly.type
_entity_poly.pdbx_seq_one_letter_code
_entity_poly.pdbx_strand_id
1 'polypeptide(L)'
;MSQPLPNKNLPMPSLRNIQAFIEVAATGSLNLAAENLNITASAVSHQIASLEHFLGKKLFSRSSKGVTLTAVGEKYLKEVSGALNMIGQATSQVINDIHQDYLRIHSAPSFGLLWLMPRLDKFRQAWPALKISLTCSYESIQLSRDNIDIDIRHGLSQWPTLLVRTIKNERVLPYSAASYLASHPVQAVEDLLACDLIHSDSTLINWSNWLSWHKVRGWHKNFIFNFDRSYMSIEAARMGMGVILESNLLAGGHVRQGQLTPVFADERSMPVGAHHFVLPHANEQKEKVQRFFAWVAGELKEEGFHI
;
A
#
# COMPACT_ATOMS: atom_id res chain seq x y z
N MET A 1 19.75 11.01 24.53
CA MET A 1 19.42 9.78 25.28
C MET A 1 20.05 8.61 24.55
N SER A 2 21.04 7.94 25.15
CA SER A 2 21.72 6.79 24.54
C SER A 2 20.74 5.57 24.50
N GLN A 3 20.51 5.04 23.31
CA GLN A 3 19.78 3.78 23.16
C GLN A 3 20.52 2.65 23.93
N PRO A 4 19.80 1.77 24.62
CA PRO A 4 20.43 0.64 25.29
C PRO A 4 21.12 -0.25 24.25
N LEU A 5 22.39 -0.58 24.51
CA LEU A 5 23.14 -1.55 23.72
C LEU A 5 22.42 -2.91 23.71
N PRO A 6 22.46 -3.67 22.61
CA PRO A 6 21.85 -4.99 22.55
C PRO A 6 22.40 -5.89 23.65
N ASN A 7 21.51 -6.65 24.27
CA ASN A 7 21.84 -7.54 25.39
C ASN A 7 22.95 -8.51 24.99
N LYS A 8 24.14 -8.38 25.60
CA LYS A 8 25.33 -9.19 25.30
C LYS A 8 25.15 -10.71 25.50
N ASN A 9 24.04 -11.13 26.10
CA ASN A 9 23.74 -12.53 26.44
C ASN A 9 22.74 -13.22 25.48
N LEU A 10 22.31 -12.55 24.39
CA LEU A 10 21.48 -13.23 23.39
C LEU A 10 22.35 -14.19 22.57
N PRO A 11 22.03 -15.49 22.52
CA PRO A 11 22.73 -16.43 21.67
C PRO A 11 22.52 -16.03 20.20
N MET A 12 23.57 -15.66 19.50
CA MET A 12 23.53 -15.24 18.11
C MET A 12 24.29 -16.22 17.23
N PRO A 13 23.65 -16.83 16.22
CA PRO A 13 24.39 -17.61 15.22
C PRO A 13 25.20 -16.70 14.29
N SER A 14 26.18 -17.27 13.62
CA SER A 14 26.96 -16.53 12.60
C SER A 14 26.06 -16.02 11.48
N LEU A 15 26.25 -14.76 11.08
CA LEU A 15 25.52 -14.14 9.98
C LEU A 15 25.69 -14.93 8.65
N ARG A 16 26.91 -15.45 8.42
CA ARG A 16 27.20 -16.30 7.24
C ARG A 16 26.36 -17.58 7.25
N ASN A 17 26.15 -18.19 8.41
CA ASN A 17 25.33 -19.39 8.53
C ASN A 17 23.85 -19.11 8.25
N ILE A 18 23.37 -17.93 8.68
CA ILE A 18 21.99 -17.49 8.37
C ILE A 18 21.84 -17.18 6.88
N GLN A 19 22.81 -16.51 6.27
CA GLN A 19 22.78 -16.24 4.81
C GLN A 19 22.75 -17.51 3.98
N ALA A 20 23.61 -18.50 4.33
CA ALA A 20 23.60 -19.81 3.67
C ALA A 20 22.25 -20.52 3.83
N PHE A 21 21.66 -20.46 5.02
CA PHE A 21 20.33 -21.03 5.27
C PHE A 21 19.25 -20.40 4.40
N ILE A 22 19.20 -19.08 4.30
CA ILE A 22 18.22 -18.36 3.48
C ILE A 22 18.40 -18.70 2.00
N GLU A 23 19.65 -18.74 1.51
CA GLU A 23 19.93 -19.02 0.12
C GLU A 23 19.58 -20.46 -0.27
N VAL A 24 19.86 -21.43 0.60
CA VAL A 24 19.42 -22.82 0.38
C VAL A 24 17.90 -22.95 0.44
N ALA A 25 17.23 -22.19 1.32
CA ALA A 25 15.76 -22.19 1.38
C ALA A 25 15.14 -21.61 0.11
N ALA A 26 15.74 -20.58 -0.47
CA ALA A 26 15.28 -19.93 -1.70
C ALA A 26 15.52 -20.80 -2.96
N THR A 27 16.65 -21.48 -3.03
CA THR A 27 17.06 -22.25 -4.23
C THR A 27 16.63 -23.73 -4.19
N GLY A 28 16.35 -24.28 -3.00
CA GLY A 28 16.12 -25.71 -2.79
C GLY A 28 17.35 -26.60 -3.07
N SER A 29 18.54 -25.98 -3.29
CA SER A 29 19.77 -26.67 -3.75
C SER A 29 21.01 -26.09 -3.09
N LEU A 30 21.83 -26.97 -2.50
CA LEU A 30 23.13 -26.58 -1.94
C LEU A 30 24.10 -26.08 -3.02
N ASN A 31 24.04 -26.63 -4.24
CA ASN A 31 24.91 -26.22 -5.33
C ASN A 31 24.57 -24.83 -5.87
N LEU A 32 23.28 -24.55 -6.12
CA LEU A 32 22.84 -23.24 -6.56
C LEU A 32 23.07 -22.17 -5.50
N ALA A 33 22.84 -22.50 -4.22
CA ALA A 33 23.14 -21.59 -3.12
C ALA A 33 24.65 -21.29 -3.03
N ALA A 34 25.51 -22.28 -3.30
CA ALA A 34 26.94 -22.09 -3.31
C ALA A 34 27.43 -21.17 -4.45
N GLU A 35 26.83 -21.31 -5.63
CA GLU A 35 27.07 -20.43 -6.78
C GLU A 35 26.67 -18.99 -6.45
N ASN A 36 25.47 -18.78 -5.94
CA ASN A 36 24.95 -17.45 -5.60
C ASN A 36 25.78 -16.76 -4.50
N LEU A 37 26.32 -17.55 -3.56
CA LEU A 37 27.15 -17.04 -2.47
C LEU A 37 28.64 -16.97 -2.80
N ASN A 38 29.07 -17.39 -3.99
CA ASN A 38 30.47 -17.49 -4.42
C ASN A 38 31.33 -18.29 -3.44
N ILE A 39 30.82 -19.44 -2.95
CA ILE A 39 31.54 -20.39 -2.09
C ILE A 39 31.34 -21.84 -2.59
N THR A 40 31.98 -22.80 -1.97
CA THR A 40 31.77 -24.21 -2.32
C THR A 40 30.52 -24.82 -1.71
N ALA A 41 29.91 -25.80 -2.35
CA ALA A 41 28.77 -26.55 -1.80
C ALA A 41 29.09 -27.22 -0.45
N SER A 42 30.34 -27.66 -0.26
CA SER A 42 30.83 -28.17 1.02
C SER A 42 30.82 -27.11 2.12
N ALA A 43 31.22 -25.87 1.79
CA ALA A 43 31.16 -24.75 2.74
C ALA A 43 29.70 -24.39 3.12
N VAL A 44 28.78 -24.37 2.15
CA VAL A 44 27.34 -24.17 2.42
C VAL A 44 26.80 -25.26 3.34
N SER A 45 27.12 -26.54 3.02
CA SER A 45 26.69 -27.68 3.86
C SER A 45 27.20 -27.58 5.29
N HIS A 46 28.47 -27.13 5.46
CA HIS A 46 29.07 -26.93 6.78
C HIS A 46 28.41 -25.76 7.53
N GLN A 47 28.11 -24.65 6.85
CA GLN A 47 27.41 -23.51 7.47
C GLN A 47 25.99 -23.88 7.94
N ILE A 48 25.25 -24.65 7.13
CA ILE A 48 23.93 -25.19 7.52
C ILE A 48 24.06 -26.11 8.73
N ALA A 49 25.00 -27.06 8.70
CA ALA A 49 25.23 -28.00 9.82
C ALA A 49 25.59 -27.26 11.13
N SER A 50 26.42 -26.23 11.02
CA SER A 50 26.80 -25.37 12.14
C SER A 50 25.59 -24.61 12.71
N LEU A 51 24.71 -24.08 11.86
CA LEU A 51 23.47 -23.40 12.28
C LEU A 51 22.52 -24.37 12.98
N GLU A 52 22.28 -25.53 12.39
CA GLU A 52 21.42 -26.58 12.98
C GLU A 52 21.95 -27.08 14.33
N HIS A 53 23.29 -27.22 14.44
CA HIS A 53 23.94 -27.58 15.71
C HIS A 53 23.73 -26.49 16.77
N PHE A 54 23.96 -25.23 16.39
CA PHE A 54 23.74 -24.07 17.30
C PHE A 54 22.30 -24.01 17.80
N LEU A 55 21.32 -24.27 16.94
CA LEU A 55 19.89 -24.22 17.28
C LEU A 55 19.40 -25.52 17.95
N GLY A 56 20.15 -26.59 17.89
CA GLY A 56 19.74 -27.93 18.36
C GLY A 56 18.55 -28.50 17.57
N LYS A 57 18.30 -28.01 16.36
CA LYS A 57 17.15 -28.37 15.53
C LYS A 57 17.56 -28.50 14.06
N LYS A 58 16.94 -29.47 13.35
CA LYS A 58 17.06 -29.58 11.91
C LYS A 58 16.16 -28.57 11.23
N LEU A 59 16.74 -27.77 10.34
CA LEU A 59 16.04 -26.77 9.53
C LEU A 59 15.66 -27.30 8.16
N PHE A 60 16.42 -28.28 7.66
CA PHE A 60 16.17 -28.93 6.38
C PHE A 60 15.96 -30.44 6.54
N SER A 61 15.11 -30.99 5.67
CA SER A 61 15.02 -32.42 5.36
C SER A 61 15.63 -32.66 3.99
N ARG A 62 16.37 -33.77 3.85
CA ARG A 62 16.98 -34.21 2.59
C ARG A 62 16.17 -35.36 2.03
N SER A 63 15.79 -35.27 0.77
CA SER A 63 15.11 -36.34 0.03
C SER A 63 15.77 -36.55 -1.34
N SER A 64 15.35 -37.58 -2.05
CA SER A 64 15.77 -37.80 -3.45
C SER A 64 15.35 -36.66 -4.40
N LYS A 65 14.43 -35.79 -3.97
CA LYS A 65 13.93 -34.63 -4.73
C LYS A 65 14.65 -33.31 -4.38
N GLY A 66 15.65 -33.33 -3.50
CA GLY A 66 16.41 -32.16 -3.09
C GLY A 66 16.28 -31.82 -1.60
N VAL A 67 16.50 -30.56 -1.25
CA VAL A 67 16.49 -30.03 0.10
C VAL A 67 15.21 -29.22 0.32
N THR A 68 14.44 -29.60 1.37
CA THR A 68 13.20 -28.91 1.71
C THR A 68 13.23 -28.45 3.16
N LEU A 69 12.54 -27.35 3.48
CA LEU A 69 12.45 -26.86 4.86
C LEU A 69 11.65 -27.82 5.75
N THR A 70 12.04 -27.92 7.01
CA THR A 70 11.19 -28.46 8.07
C THR A 70 10.22 -27.39 8.57
N ALA A 71 9.17 -27.75 9.31
CA ALA A 71 8.26 -26.78 9.95
C ALA A 71 9.02 -25.77 10.84
N VAL A 72 10.09 -26.23 11.51
CA VAL A 72 10.98 -25.35 12.30
C VAL A 72 11.77 -24.43 11.39
N GLY A 73 12.24 -24.97 10.24
CA GLY A 73 12.96 -24.19 9.21
C GLY A 73 12.09 -23.10 8.61
N GLU A 74 10.83 -23.37 8.29
CA GLU A 74 9.89 -22.36 7.75
C GLU A 74 9.65 -21.23 8.75
N LYS A 75 9.39 -21.56 10.01
CA LYS A 75 9.22 -20.57 11.07
C LYS A 75 10.48 -19.71 11.25
N TYR A 76 11.64 -20.35 11.31
CA TYR A 76 12.92 -19.66 11.47
C TYR A 76 13.24 -18.78 10.26
N LEU A 77 12.98 -19.22 9.03
CA LEU A 77 13.16 -18.45 7.81
C LEU A 77 12.38 -17.13 7.84
N LYS A 78 11.12 -17.18 8.24
CA LYS A 78 10.26 -15.99 8.34
C LYS A 78 10.87 -14.92 9.26
N GLU A 79 11.35 -15.34 10.43
CA GLU A 79 11.91 -14.42 11.44
C GLU A 79 13.28 -13.86 11.03
N VAL A 80 14.20 -14.71 10.57
CA VAL A 80 15.57 -14.26 10.25
C VAL A 80 15.64 -13.47 8.95
N SER A 81 14.79 -13.75 7.97
CA SER A 81 14.70 -12.95 6.74
C SER A 81 14.33 -11.50 7.06
N GLY A 82 13.39 -11.31 8.00
CA GLY A 82 13.05 -9.98 8.52
C GLY A 82 14.23 -9.26 9.15
N ALA A 83 14.95 -9.94 10.04
CA ALA A 83 16.10 -9.38 10.74
C ALA A 83 17.25 -9.01 9.80
N LEU A 84 17.57 -9.87 8.81
CA LEU A 84 18.62 -9.57 7.81
C LEU A 84 18.25 -8.39 6.91
N ASN A 85 17.01 -8.27 6.50
CA ASN A 85 16.55 -7.10 5.76
C ASN A 85 16.73 -5.81 6.57
N MET A 86 16.45 -5.83 7.88
CA MET A 86 16.69 -4.67 8.76
C MET A 86 18.19 -4.29 8.82
N ILE A 87 19.09 -5.27 8.93
CA ILE A 87 20.54 -5.03 8.91
C ILE A 87 20.97 -4.46 7.56
N GLY A 88 20.48 -5.04 6.43
CA GLY A 88 20.75 -4.56 5.09
C GLY A 88 20.29 -3.11 4.89
N GLN A 89 19.12 -2.77 5.38
CA GLN A 89 18.57 -1.41 5.32
C GLN A 89 19.39 -0.42 6.15
N ALA A 90 19.76 -0.78 7.39
CA ALA A 90 20.61 0.06 8.24
C ALA A 90 21.98 0.31 7.58
N THR A 91 22.56 -0.74 6.98
CA THR A 91 23.81 -0.63 6.24
C THR A 91 23.66 0.27 5.01
N SER A 92 22.58 0.07 4.23
CA SER A 92 22.26 0.90 3.08
C SER A 92 22.00 2.35 3.46
N GLN A 93 21.41 2.62 4.62
CA GLN A 93 21.23 3.98 5.12
C GLN A 93 22.58 4.67 5.37
N VAL A 94 23.54 3.98 5.98
CA VAL A 94 24.88 4.54 6.24
C VAL A 94 25.70 4.70 4.96
N ILE A 95 25.65 3.71 4.05
CA ILE A 95 26.34 3.80 2.76
C ILE A 95 25.69 4.85 1.85
N ASN A 96 24.37 4.99 1.92
CA ASN A 96 23.56 5.90 1.11
C ASN A 96 23.18 7.19 1.87
N ASP A 97 23.97 7.62 2.83
CA ASP A 97 23.82 8.96 3.46
C ASP A 97 23.90 10.10 2.41
N ILE A 98 24.31 9.76 1.19
CA ILE A 98 24.18 10.57 -0.05
C ILE A 98 22.72 10.73 -0.51
N HIS A 99 21.75 10.00 0.05
CA HIS A 99 20.33 9.98 -0.38
C HIS A 99 19.36 10.64 0.62
N GLN A 100 19.80 11.66 1.35
CA GLN A 100 18.86 12.55 2.09
C GLN A 100 17.84 13.22 1.17
N ASP A 101 18.09 13.22 -0.15
CA ASP A 101 17.30 13.92 -1.17
C ASP A 101 16.04 13.18 -1.65
N TYR A 102 15.81 11.95 -1.20
CA TYR A 102 14.60 11.21 -1.63
C TYR A 102 13.49 11.26 -0.58
N LEU A 103 12.33 11.76 -0.99
CA LEU A 103 11.07 11.53 -0.29
C LEU A 103 10.46 10.22 -0.81
N ARG A 104 10.38 9.21 0.05
CA ARG A 104 9.83 7.90 -0.31
C ARG A 104 8.39 7.79 0.17
N ILE A 105 7.49 7.73 -0.79
CA ILE A 105 6.05 7.65 -0.57
C ILE A 105 5.57 6.28 -1.05
N HIS A 106 4.81 5.61 -0.22
CA HIS A 106 3.97 4.50 -0.65
C HIS A 106 2.50 4.96 -0.65
N SER A 107 1.68 4.43 -1.52
CA SER A 107 0.28 4.86 -1.63
C SER A 107 -0.64 3.72 -2.03
N ALA A 108 -1.88 3.76 -1.58
CA ALA A 108 -2.96 3.03 -2.21
C ALA A 108 -3.01 3.40 -3.71
N PRO A 109 -3.10 2.40 -4.63
CA PRO A 109 -2.92 2.62 -6.07
C PRO A 109 -3.85 3.68 -6.66
N SER A 110 -5.11 3.68 -6.29
CA SER A 110 -6.07 4.66 -6.85
C SER A 110 -5.77 6.08 -6.42
N PHE A 111 -5.40 6.31 -5.16
CA PHE A 111 -4.99 7.64 -4.69
C PHE A 111 -3.70 8.09 -5.36
N GLY A 112 -2.70 7.21 -5.41
CA GLY A 112 -1.43 7.49 -6.06
C GLY A 112 -1.59 7.92 -7.52
N LEU A 113 -2.42 7.19 -8.27
CA LEU A 113 -2.65 7.44 -9.70
C LEU A 113 -3.54 8.67 -9.95
N LEU A 114 -4.68 8.76 -9.27
CA LEU A 114 -5.74 9.71 -9.62
C LEU A 114 -5.57 11.07 -8.93
N TRP A 115 -5.07 11.08 -7.70
CA TRP A 115 -4.95 12.32 -6.93
C TRP A 115 -3.52 12.82 -6.82
N LEU A 116 -2.57 11.97 -6.44
CA LEU A 116 -1.20 12.40 -6.12
C LEU A 116 -0.37 12.66 -7.39
N MET A 117 -0.29 11.69 -8.30
CA MET A 117 0.59 11.76 -9.48
C MET A 117 0.34 12.99 -10.36
N PRO A 118 -0.92 13.41 -10.66
CA PRO A 118 -1.16 14.61 -11.48
C PRO A 118 -0.65 15.92 -10.86
N ARG A 119 -0.37 15.93 -9.56
CA ARG A 119 0.08 17.10 -8.79
C ARG A 119 1.57 17.10 -8.48
N LEU A 120 2.26 15.97 -8.66
CA LEU A 120 3.68 15.84 -8.29
C LEU A 120 4.60 16.81 -9.02
N ASP A 121 4.25 17.26 -10.23
CA ASP A 121 5.06 18.25 -10.95
C ASP A 121 5.07 19.61 -10.24
N LYS A 122 3.95 20.03 -9.65
CA LYS A 122 3.90 21.25 -8.81
C LYS A 122 4.82 21.12 -7.60
N PHE A 123 4.82 19.94 -6.94
CA PHE A 123 5.72 19.68 -5.81
C PHE A 123 7.19 19.75 -6.25
N ARG A 124 7.54 19.11 -7.37
CA ARG A 124 8.89 19.12 -7.92
C ARG A 124 9.35 20.54 -8.26
N GLN A 125 8.47 21.38 -8.81
CA GLN A 125 8.81 22.79 -9.11
C GLN A 125 9.07 23.60 -7.83
N ALA A 126 8.33 23.35 -6.75
CA ALA A 126 8.52 24.03 -5.48
C ALA A 126 9.83 23.60 -4.76
N TRP A 127 10.25 22.34 -4.92
CA TRP A 127 11.45 21.78 -4.31
C TRP A 127 12.29 20.97 -5.30
N PRO A 128 13.00 21.61 -6.24
CA PRO A 128 13.70 20.93 -7.34
C PRO A 128 14.82 19.98 -6.91
N ALA A 129 15.41 20.21 -5.73
CA ALA A 129 16.47 19.36 -5.18
C ALA A 129 15.91 18.07 -4.56
N LEU A 130 14.62 18.03 -4.19
CA LEU A 130 14.01 16.89 -3.53
C LEU A 130 13.49 15.88 -4.56
N LYS A 131 14.08 14.70 -4.57
CA LYS A 131 13.66 13.60 -5.43
C LYS A 131 12.50 12.85 -4.80
N ILE A 132 11.58 12.34 -5.62
CA ILE A 132 10.41 11.58 -5.17
C ILE A 132 10.54 10.13 -5.65
N SER A 133 10.29 9.20 -4.74
CA SER A 133 10.05 7.79 -5.07
C SER A 133 8.64 7.46 -4.64
N LEU A 134 7.77 7.15 -5.60
CA LEU A 134 6.39 6.74 -5.36
C LEU A 134 6.22 5.28 -5.74
N THR A 135 5.77 4.48 -4.78
CA THR A 135 5.36 3.09 -5.00
C THR A 135 3.90 2.92 -4.63
N CYS A 136 3.19 2.03 -5.32
CA CYS A 136 1.76 1.83 -5.09
C CYS A 136 1.44 0.34 -4.97
N SER A 137 0.84 -0.05 -3.84
CA SER A 137 0.26 -1.38 -3.63
C SER A 137 -0.78 -1.36 -2.51
N TYR A 138 -1.53 -2.47 -2.35
CA TYR A 138 -2.38 -2.70 -1.16
C TYR A 138 -1.72 -3.63 -0.16
N GLU A 139 -0.49 -4.02 -0.38
CA GLU A 139 0.27 -4.84 0.55
C GLU A 139 0.49 -4.07 1.87
N SER A 140 0.44 -4.80 2.96
CA SER A 140 0.76 -4.23 4.27
C SER A 140 2.26 -3.97 4.35
N ILE A 141 2.66 -2.70 4.24
CA ILE A 141 4.06 -2.30 4.37
C ILE A 141 4.44 -2.11 5.84
N GLN A 142 5.65 -2.53 6.17
CA GLN A 142 6.31 -2.17 7.42
C GLN A 142 7.19 -0.93 7.16
N LEU A 143 6.66 0.26 7.45
CA LEU A 143 7.26 1.57 7.12
C LEU A 143 8.75 1.70 7.49
N SER A 144 9.13 1.19 8.66
CA SER A 144 10.53 1.21 9.10
C SER A 144 11.41 0.22 8.33
N ARG A 145 10.86 -0.95 7.96
CA ARG A 145 11.57 -1.99 7.23
C ARG A 145 11.74 -1.62 5.76
N ASP A 146 10.71 -1.02 5.16
CA ASP A 146 10.67 -0.75 3.72
C ASP A 146 11.22 0.65 3.38
N ASN A 147 11.76 1.36 4.40
CA ASN A 147 12.35 2.69 4.28
C ASN A 147 11.40 3.71 3.61
N ILE A 148 10.12 3.67 3.98
CA ILE A 148 9.09 4.58 3.51
C ILE A 148 8.97 5.75 4.48
N ASP A 149 8.98 6.97 3.97
CA ASP A 149 8.80 8.17 4.78
C ASP A 149 7.32 8.40 5.13
N ILE A 150 6.45 8.21 4.15
CA ILE A 150 4.99 8.42 4.25
C ILE A 150 4.28 7.30 3.50
N ASP A 151 3.25 6.74 4.12
CA ASP A 151 2.34 5.78 3.50
C ASP A 151 0.93 6.37 3.42
N ILE A 152 0.30 6.30 2.27
CA ILE A 152 -1.07 6.80 2.06
C ILE A 152 -1.99 5.60 1.92
N ARG A 153 -2.72 5.30 2.99
CA ARG A 153 -3.57 4.12 3.11
C ARG A 153 -5.02 4.42 2.86
N HIS A 154 -5.69 3.44 2.30
CA HIS A 154 -7.14 3.42 2.20
C HIS A 154 -7.70 2.35 3.14
N GLY A 155 -8.78 2.66 3.86
CA GLY A 155 -9.45 1.72 4.74
C GLY A 155 -9.83 2.32 6.10
N LEU A 156 -10.05 1.47 7.10
CA LEU A 156 -10.31 1.91 8.46
C LEU A 156 -8.98 2.20 9.18
N SER A 157 -8.95 3.30 9.94
CA SER A 157 -7.77 3.69 10.72
C SER A 157 -7.54 2.72 11.89
N GLN A 158 -6.53 1.84 11.78
CA GLN A 158 -6.20 0.80 12.77
C GLN A 158 -4.68 0.70 13.01
N TRP A 159 -3.97 1.85 13.10
CA TRP A 159 -2.51 1.90 13.25
C TRP A 159 -2.09 2.67 14.50
N PRO A 160 -2.31 2.13 15.71
CA PRO A 160 -2.15 2.87 16.98
C PRO A 160 -0.71 3.28 17.30
N THR A 161 0.29 2.64 16.66
CA THR A 161 1.72 2.94 16.87
C THR A 161 2.29 3.95 15.88
N LEU A 162 1.47 4.43 14.94
CA LEU A 162 1.86 5.35 13.88
C LEU A 162 1.12 6.68 14.02
N LEU A 163 1.71 7.73 13.50
CA LEU A 163 1.02 9.00 13.32
C LEU A 163 0.09 8.88 12.13
N VAL A 164 -1.18 9.23 12.32
CA VAL A 164 -2.22 9.13 11.30
C VAL A 164 -2.87 10.50 11.10
N ARG A 165 -2.93 10.95 9.85
CA ARG A 165 -3.68 12.14 9.44
C ARG A 165 -4.70 11.74 8.40
N THR A 166 -5.98 11.80 8.79
CA THR A 166 -7.11 11.40 7.93
C THR A 166 -7.56 12.56 7.07
N ILE A 167 -7.79 12.31 5.79
CA ILE A 167 -8.42 13.28 4.88
C ILE A 167 -9.88 13.43 5.29
N LYS A 168 -10.28 14.66 5.58
CA LYS A 168 -11.64 15.03 6.01
C LYS A 168 -12.41 15.64 4.84
N ASN A 169 -13.74 15.65 4.96
CA ASN A 169 -14.70 16.08 3.95
C ASN A 169 -14.76 15.16 2.72
N GLU A 170 -14.17 13.98 2.82
CA GLU A 170 -14.34 12.94 1.82
C GLU A 170 -15.77 12.38 1.87
N ARG A 171 -16.40 12.23 0.71
CA ARG A 171 -17.79 11.81 0.57
C ARG A 171 -17.92 10.85 -0.62
N VAL A 172 -18.82 9.89 -0.51
CA VAL A 172 -19.10 8.91 -1.55
C VAL A 172 -20.42 9.20 -2.23
N LEU A 173 -20.38 9.22 -3.57
CA LEU A 173 -21.51 9.53 -4.46
C LEU A 173 -21.51 8.59 -5.67
N PRO A 174 -22.67 8.39 -6.32
CA PRO A 174 -22.73 7.81 -7.65
C PRO A 174 -22.20 8.77 -8.72
N TYR A 175 -21.41 8.24 -9.67
CA TYR A 175 -20.88 8.97 -10.83
C TYR A 175 -21.06 8.16 -12.11
N SER A 176 -21.22 8.86 -13.24
CA SER A 176 -21.22 8.27 -14.56
C SER A 176 -20.79 9.28 -15.63
N ALA A 177 -20.56 8.84 -16.85
CA ALA A 177 -20.41 9.74 -17.98
C ALA A 177 -21.74 10.43 -18.32
N ALA A 178 -21.68 11.68 -18.76
CA ALA A 178 -22.88 12.42 -19.18
C ALA A 178 -23.62 11.72 -20.35
N SER A 179 -22.88 11.06 -21.24
CA SER A 179 -23.46 10.28 -22.36
C SER A 179 -24.30 9.10 -21.88
N TYR A 180 -23.86 8.41 -20.81
CA TYR A 180 -24.63 7.31 -20.22
C TYR A 180 -25.91 7.84 -19.57
N LEU A 181 -25.82 8.92 -18.79
CA LEU A 181 -26.97 9.54 -18.12
C LEU A 181 -28.00 10.13 -19.09
N ALA A 182 -27.58 10.53 -20.27
CA ALA A 182 -28.50 11.00 -21.33
C ALA A 182 -29.43 9.88 -21.83
N SER A 183 -28.95 8.63 -21.87
CA SER A 183 -29.75 7.46 -22.27
C SER A 183 -30.40 6.74 -21.08
N HIS A 184 -29.92 6.98 -19.86
CA HIS A 184 -30.42 6.39 -18.61
C HIS A 184 -30.69 7.50 -17.59
N PRO A 185 -31.76 8.30 -17.76
CA PRO A 185 -32.03 9.44 -16.90
C PRO A 185 -32.33 8.98 -15.47
N VAL A 186 -31.64 9.56 -14.48
CA VAL A 186 -31.77 9.27 -13.05
C VAL A 186 -32.25 10.54 -12.35
N GLN A 187 -33.44 10.50 -11.78
CA GLN A 187 -34.04 11.60 -11.01
C GLN A 187 -34.17 11.24 -9.52
N ALA A 188 -34.54 10.01 -9.22
CA ALA A 188 -34.63 9.45 -7.87
C ALA A 188 -33.56 8.40 -7.64
N VAL A 189 -33.30 8.08 -6.37
CA VAL A 189 -32.29 7.05 -6.01
C VAL A 189 -32.72 5.67 -6.51
N GLU A 190 -34.00 5.41 -6.54
CA GLU A 190 -34.60 4.16 -7.03
C GLU A 190 -34.31 3.91 -8.52
N ASP A 191 -34.13 4.96 -9.33
CA ASP A 191 -33.87 4.84 -10.76
C ASP A 191 -32.51 4.19 -11.03
N LEU A 192 -31.58 4.24 -10.06
CA LEU A 192 -30.31 3.53 -10.14
C LEU A 192 -30.47 2.01 -10.26
N LEU A 193 -31.59 1.46 -9.81
CA LEU A 193 -31.87 0.02 -9.91
C LEU A 193 -32.06 -0.44 -11.36
N ALA A 194 -32.39 0.48 -12.27
CA ALA A 194 -32.49 0.23 -13.71
C ALA A 194 -31.19 0.53 -14.47
N CYS A 195 -30.16 1.02 -13.79
CA CYS A 195 -28.86 1.31 -14.39
C CYS A 195 -27.88 0.13 -14.30
N ASP A 196 -26.89 0.13 -15.17
CA ASP A 196 -25.75 -0.76 -15.11
C ASP A 196 -24.82 -0.35 -13.95
N LEU A 197 -24.97 -1.00 -12.80
CA LEU A 197 -24.14 -0.69 -11.65
C LEU A 197 -22.80 -1.41 -11.74
N ILE A 198 -21.73 -0.64 -11.54
CA ILE A 198 -20.34 -1.11 -11.49
C ILE A 198 -19.92 -1.16 -10.03
N HIS A 199 -19.34 -2.27 -9.61
CA HIS A 199 -18.81 -2.45 -8.25
C HIS A 199 -17.30 -2.31 -8.20
N SER A 200 -16.80 -1.76 -7.06
CA SER A 200 -15.39 -1.77 -6.71
C SER A 200 -15.21 -2.43 -5.34
N ASP A 201 -14.40 -3.48 -5.28
CA ASP A 201 -14.11 -4.18 -4.02
C ASP A 201 -13.27 -3.34 -3.04
N SER A 202 -12.61 -2.30 -3.55
CA SER A 202 -11.72 -1.44 -2.75
C SER A 202 -12.45 -0.35 -1.95
N THR A 203 -13.77 -0.17 -2.11
CA THR A 203 -14.51 0.91 -1.42
C THR A 203 -14.98 0.52 -0.02
N LEU A 204 -14.89 1.44 0.96
CA LEU A 204 -15.46 1.23 2.30
C LEU A 204 -16.98 1.32 2.31
N ILE A 205 -17.56 2.17 1.47
CA ILE A 205 -19.00 2.32 1.28
C ILE A 205 -19.35 1.67 -0.05
N ASN A 206 -19.99 0.52 0.01
CA ASN A 206 -20.46 -0.20 -1.16
C ASN A 206 -21.92 0.18 -1.50
N TRP A 207 -22.42 -0.30 -2.67
CA TRP A 207 -23.79 -0.06 -3.11
C TRP A 207 -24.84 -0.48 -2.09
N SER A 208 -24.64 -1.60 -1.38
CA SER A 208 -25.56 -2.05 -0.33
C SER A 208 -25.68 -1.05 0.81
N ASN A 209 -24.52 -0.53 1.28
CA ASN A 209 -24.50 0.48 2.35
C ASN A 209 -25.17 1.77 1.88
N TRP A 210 -24.83 2.26 0.68
CA TRP A 210 -25.31 3.53 0.16
C TRP A 210 -26.82 3.49 -0.13
N LEU A 211 -27.33 2.44 -0.81
CA LEU A 211 -28.76 2.27 -1.09
C LEU A 211 -29.57 2.10 0.20
N SER A 212 -29.05 1.34 1.17
CA SER A 212 -29.70 1.19 2.48
C SER A 212 -29.78 2.52 3.25
N TRP A 213 -28.72 3.33 3.20
CA TRP A 213 -28.72 4.69 3.77
C TRP A 213 -29.83 5.55 3.19
N HIS A 214 -30.09 5.43 1.88
CA HIS A 214 -31.18 6.12 1.19
C HIS A 214 -32.53 5.40 1.27
N LYS A 215 -32.64 4.34 2.11
CA LYS A 215 -33.89 3.59 2.37
C LYS A 215 -34.46 2.88 1.12
N VAL A 216 -33.64 2.61 0.10
CA VAL A 216 -34.04 1.83 -1.08
C VAL A 216 -34.25 0.37 -0.69
N ARG A 217 -35.44 -0.18 -1.00
CA ARG A 217 -35.81 -1.56 -0.70
C ARG A 217 -35.81 -2.41 -1.96
N GLY A 218 -35.70 -3.74 -1.79
CA GLY A 218 -35.81 -4.68 -2.90
C GLY A 218 -34.58 -4.71 -3.82
N TRP A 219 -33.47 -4.09 -3.40
CA TRP A 219 -32.25 -4.17 -4.18
C TRP A 219 -31.60 -5.55 -4.08
N HIS A 220 -31.24 -6.11 -5.24
CA HIS A 220 -30.49 -7.35 -5.37
C HIS A 220 -29.14 -7.05 -6.02
N LYS A 221 -28.07 -7.66 -5.51
CA LYS A 221 -26.72 -7.53 -6.09
C LYS A 221 -26.72 -8.04 -7.52
N ASN A 222 -26.68 -7.12 -8.46
CA ASN A 222 -26.52 -7.41 -9.88
C ASN A 222 -25.57 -6.38 -10.46
N PHE A 223 -24.27 -6.70 -10.46
CA PHE A 223 -23.25 -5.83 -11.03
C PHE A 223 -22.85 -6.36 -12.39
N ILE A 224 -22.84 -5.46 -13.37
CA ILE A 224 -22.37 -5.82 -14.71
C ILE A 224 -20.85 -5.99 -14.74
N PHE A 225 -20.15 -5.21 -13.92
CA PHE A 225 -18.71 -5.29 -13.74
C PHE A 225 -18.35 -5.23 -12.25
N ASN A 226 -17.31 -5.98 -11.87
CA ASN A 226 -16.67 -5.93 -10.57
C ASN A 226 -15.17 -5.74 -10.75
N PHE A 227 -14.62 -4.69 -10.17
CA PHE A 227 -13.20 -4.38 -10.23
C PHE A 227 -12.59 -4.36 -8.82
N ASP A 228 -11.34 -4.76 -8.73
CA ASP A 228 -10.59 -4.76 -7.47
C ASP A 228 -9.93 -3.39 -7.16
N ARG A 229 -10.09 -2.41 -8.08
CA ARG A 229 -9.47 -1.08 -7.98
C ARG A 229 -10.43 0.03 -8.37
N SER A 230 -10.52 1.08 -7.55
CA SER A 230 -11.34 2.28 -7.83
C SER A 230 -10.98 2.95 -9.15
N TYR A 231 -9.70 3.02 -9.51
CA TYR A 231 -9.31 3.65 -10.78
C TYR A 231 -9.87 2.90 -12.00
N MET A 232 -10.05 1.57 -11.93
CA MET A 232 -10.66 0.79 -13.01
C MET A 232 -12.15 1.06 -13.12
N SER A 233 -12.85 1.13 -11.98
CA SER A 233 -14.28 1.49 -11.94
C SER A 233 -14.51 2.89 -12.49
N ILE A 234 -13.69 3.85 -12.08
CA ILE A 234 -13.73 5.24 -12.55
C ILE A 234 -13.53 5.29 -14.06
N GLU A 235 -12.57 4.56 -14.58
CA GLU A 235 -12.29 4.52 -16.02
C GLU A 235 -13.46 3.88 -16.80
N ALA A 236 -14.05 2.80 -16.28
CA ALA A 236 -15.23 2.17 -16.89
C ALA A 236 -16.43 3.13 -16.94
N ALA A 237 -16.70 3.87 -15.86
CA ALA A 237 -17.77 4.86 -15.85
C ALA A 237 -17.48 6.03 -16.82
N ARG A 238 -16.23 6.48 -16.92
CA ARG A 238 -15.78 7.50 -17.88
C ARG A 238 -16.03 7.06 -19.33
N MET A 239 -15.87 5.77 -19.62
CA MET A 239 -16.17 5.17 -20.93
C MET A 239 -17.69 4.99 -21.19
N GLY A 240 -18.57 5.38 -20.25
CA GLY A 240 -20.01 5.23 -20.38
C GLY A 240 -20.52 3.81 -20.17
N MET A 241 -19.76 2.97 -19.44
CA MET A 241 -20.12 1.56 -19.20
C MET A 241 -21.13 1.37 -18.06
N GLY A 242 -21.52 2.44 -17.34
CA GLY A 242 -22.47 2.37 -16.25
C GLY A 242 -22.23 3.41 -15.15
N VAL A 243 -22.80 3.15 -13.99
CA VAL A 243 -22.73 4.02 -12.79
C VAL A 243 -21.84 3.39 -11.75
N ILE A 244 -20.87 4.14 -11.25
CA ILE A 244 -20.01 3.78 -10.11
C ILE A 244 -20.45 4.47 -8.83
N LEU A 245 -20.08 3.89 -7.70
CA LEU A 245 -20.17 4.52 -6.38
C LEU A 245 -18.75 4.79 -5.89
N GLU A 246 -18.34 6.08 -5.80
CA GLU A 246 -16.95 6.40 -5.55
C GLU A 246 -16.79 7.68 -4.71
N SER A 247 -15.59 7.85 -4.16
CA SER A 247 -15.20 9.03 -3.40
C SER A 247 -15.03 10.27 -4.30
N ASN A 248 -15.54 11.42 -3.85
CA ASN A 248 -15.32 12.72 -4.49
C ASN A 248 -13.82 13.09 -4.55
N LEU A 249 -13.00 12.55 -3.67
CA LEU A 249 -11.55 12.73 -3.68
C LEU A 249 -10.91 12.08 -4.91
N LEU A 250 -11.32 10.86 -5.26
CA LEU A 250 -10.78 10.11 -6.39
C LEU A 250 -11.44 10.51 -7.71
N ALA A 251 -12.77 10.70 -7.72
CA ALA A 251 -13.52 11.08 -8.92
C ALA A 251 -13.36 12.55 -9.31
N GLY A 252 -12.99 13.43 -8.35
CA GLY A 252 -13.00 14.88 -8.51
C GLY A 252 -12.18 15.41 -9.69
N GLY A 253 -11.05 14.79 -10.01
CA GLY A 253 -10.25 15.13 -11.17
C GLY A 253 -11.02 14.98 -12.49
N HIS A 254 -11.71 13.86 -12.66
CA HIS A 254 -12.52 13.57 -13.85
C HIS A 254 -13.79 14.41 -13.91
N VAL A 255 -14.37 14.76 -12.76
CA VAL A 255 -15.51 15.69 -12.69
C VAL A 255 -15.12 17.08 -13.16
N ARG A 256 -14.00 17.62 -12.68
CA ARG A 256 -13.49 18.94 -13.15
C ARG A 256 -13.16 18.99 -14.63
N GLN A 257 -12.77 17.86 -15.20
CA GLN A 257 -12.50 17.73 -16.65
C GLN A 257 -13.77 17.46 -17.48
N GLY A 258 -14.95 17.37 -16.85
CA GLY A 258 -16.21 17.05 -17.53
C GLY A 258 -16.32 15.62 -18.06
N GLN A 259 -15.44 14.72 -17.60
CA GLN A 259 -15.40 13.32 -18.00
C GLN A 259 -16.36 12.44 -17.18
N LEU A 260 -16.64 12.85 -15.97
CA LEU A 260 -17.63 12.26 -15.09
C LEU A 260 -18.58 13.34 -14.57
N THR A 261 -19.82 12.93 -14.33
CA THR A 261 -20.88 13.73 -13.74
C THR A 261 -21.36 13.05 -12.47
N PRO A 262 -21.43 13.74 -11.32
CA PRO A 262 -22.16 13.22 -10.17
C PRO A 262 -23.63 13.04 -10.54
N VAL A 263 -24.18 11.87 -10.22
CA VAL A 263 -25.59 11.55 -10.55
C VAL A 263 -26.56 12.39 -9.70
N PHE A 264 -26.14 12.71 -8.50
CA PHE A 264 -26.92 13.54 -7.55
C PHE A 264 -26.09 14.68 -6.99
N ALA A 265 -26.77 15.68 -6.43
CA ALA A 265 -26.15 16.73 -5.64
C ALA A 265 -25.59 16.19 -4.31
N ASP A 266 -24.74 16.98 -3.67
CA ASP A 266 -23.98 16.61 -2.45
C ASP A 266 -24.84 16.16 -1.25
N GLU A 267 -26.11 16.59 -1.18
CA GLU A 267 -27.01 16.19 -0.09
C GLU A 267 -27.25 14.66 -0.05
N ARG A 268 -27.04 13.96 -1.16
CA ARG A 268 -27.17 12.50 -1.26
C ARG A 268 -25.85 11.76 -1.07
N SER A 269 -24.77 12.46 -0.76
CA SER A 269 -23.47 11.85 -0.51
C SER A 269 -23.37 11.29 0.91
N MET A 270 -22.66 10.18 1.06
CA MET A 270 -22.29 9.65 2.38
C MET A 270 -20.91 10.13 2.79
N PRO A 271 -20.75 10.68 4.02
CA PRO A 271 -19.43 11.03 4.52
C PRO A 271 -18.59 9.77 4.76
N VAL A 272 -17.31 9.86 4.45
CA VAL A 272 -16.33 8.79 4.71
C VAL A 272 -14.98 9.40 5.10
N GLY A 273 -14.19 8.69 5.89
CA GLY A 273 -12.80 9.02 6.17
C GLY A 273 -11.96 7.80 5.80
N ALA A 274 -11.76 7.60 4.50
CA ALA A 274 -11.17 6.38 3.98
C ALA A 274 -9.68 6.52 3.66
N HIS A 275 -9.19 7.72 3.41
CA HIS A 275 -7.80 7.95 3.05
C HIS A 275 -7.01 8.58 4.21
N HIS A 276 -5.84 8.01 4.49
CA HIS A 276 -5.01 8.37 5.64
C HIS A 276 -3.55 8.49 5.23
N PHE A 277 -2.90 9.56 5.63
CA PHE A 277 -1.44 9.65 5.65
C PHE A 277 -0.92 9.02 6.93
N VAL A 278 -0.06 8.03 6.80
CA VAL A 278 0.46 7.24 7.92
C VAL A 278 1.97 7.28 7.91
N LEU A 279 2.59 7.58 9.05
CA LEU A 279 4.05 7.65 9.14
C LEU A 279 4.54 7.31 10.56
N PRO A 280 5.79 6.85 10.70
CA PRO A 280 6.42 6.72 12.01
C PRO A 280 6.58 8.08 12.69
N HIS A 281 6.40 8.17 14.01
CA HIS A 281 6.59 9.40 14.76
C HIS A 281 7.97 10.02 14.54
N ALA A 282 9.03 9.21 14.37
CA ALA A 282 10.38 9.68 14.08
C ALA A 282 10.51 10.40 12.73
N ASN A 283 9.59 10.19 11.79
CA ASN A 283 9.64 10.83 10.48
C ASN A 283 8.96 12.19 10.47
N GLU A 284 8.11 12.50 11.45
CA GLU A 284 7.32 13.74 11.48
C GLU A 284 8.18 15.00 11.39
N GLN A 285 9.36 15.00 12.05
CA GLN A 285 10.26 16.15 12.10
C GLN A 285 11.25 16.22 10.92
N LYS A 286 11.23 15.25 10.00
CA LYS A 286 12.08 15.31 8.81
C LYS A 286 11.60 16.43 7.90
N GLU A 287 12.50 17.31 7.50
CA GLU A 287 12.19 18.48 6.67
C GLU A 287 11.46 18.12 5.38
N LYS A 288 11.90 17.07 4.68
CA LYS A 288 11.24 16.56 3.46
C LYS A 288 9.79 16.14 3.69
N VAL A 289 9.48 15.58 4.87
CA VAL A 289 8.12 15.16 5.26
C VAL A 289 7.25 16.37 5.58
N GLN A 290 7.79 17.35 6.30
CA GLN A 290 7.08 18.61 6.61
C GLN A 290 6.77 19.40 5.34
N ARG A 291 7.72 19.50 4.40
CA ARG A 291 7.51 20.13 3.10
C ARG A 291 6.39 19.46 2.31
N PHE A 292 6.38 18.13 2.30
CA PHE A 292 5.31 17.37 1.64
C PHE A 292 3.95 17.62 2.28
N PHE A 293 3.85 17.58 3.60
CA PHE A 293 2.58 17.84 4.29
C PHE A 293 2.09 19.28 4.12
N ALA A 294 2.97 20.27 4.12
CA ALA A 294 2.59 21.66 3.85
C ALA A 294 1.99 21.81 2.45
N TRP A 295 2.65 21.18 1.47
CA TRP A 295 2.17 21.21 0.08
C TRP A 295 0.85 20.44 -0.10
N VAL A 296 0.77 19.18 0.38
CA VAL A 296 -0.42 18.35 0.21
C VAL A 296 -1.64 18.94 0.92
N ALA A 297 -1.44 19.59 2.07
CA ALA A 297 -2.52 20.29 2.77
C ALA A 297 -3.05 21.48 1.94
N GLY A 298 -2.18 22.19 1.23
CA GLY A 298 -2.56 23.24 0.29
C GLY A 298 -3.39 22.71 -0.87
N GLU A 299 -2.90 21.66 -1.56
CA GLU A 299 -3.60 21.03 -2.70
C GLU A 299 -4.97 20.45 -2.27
N LEU A 300 -5.05 19.83 -1.09
CA LEU A 300 -6.31 19.32 -0.55
C LEU A 300 -7.30 20.46 -0.24
N LYS A 301 -6.81 21.56 0.35
CA LYS A 301 -7.63 22.71 0.71
C LYS A 301 -8.23 23.40 -0.52
N GLU A 302 -7.50 23.48 -1.63
CA GLU A 302 -8.01 24.00 -2.90
C GLU A 302 -9.23 23.21 -3.42
N GLU A 303 -9.35 21.95 -3.05
CA GLU A 303 -10.46 21.05 -3.42
C GLU A 303 -11.51 20.88 -2.32
N GLY A 304 -11.39 21.61 -1.20
CA GLY A 304 -12.34 21.54 -0.08
C GLY A 304 -12.08 20.42 0.92
N PHE A 305 -10.93 19.74 0.84
CA PHE A 305 -10.52 18.71 1.80
C PHE A 305 -9.56 19.26 2.85
N HIS A 306 -9.41 18.54 3.98
CA HIS A 306 -8.47 18.88 5.07
C HIS A 306 -7.78 17.61 5.60
N ILE A 307 -6.61 17.76 6.25
CA ILE A 307 -5.88 16.70 6.97
C ILE A 307 -5.59 17.09 8.42
#